data_46527e30d0b4725f76d0046196f0ea83
#
_entry.id   46527e30d0b4725f76d0046196f0ea83
#
_cell.length_a   1.000
_cell.length_b   1.000
_cell.length_c   1.000
_cell.angle_alpha   90.00
_cell.angle_beta   90.00
_cell.angle_gamma   90.00
#
_symmetry.space_group_name_H-M   'P 1'
#
loop_
_entity.id
_entity.type
_entity.pdbx_description
1 polymer ?
#
loop_
_entity_poly.entity_id
_entity_poly.type
_entity_poly.pdbx_seq_one_letter_code
_entity_poly.pdbx_strand_id
1 'polypeptide(L)'
;MKHLSIDLETFSATDLTKAGVYRYAEDPAFQILLFGYSIDGALARVIDLASGEQIPDEILAALTDAGVVKSAFNAAFERICLSAHLRRHHPDLLGEGFLDPAQWHCTMVWAASLGLPMSLDGVAKALRLDVQRSEEH
;
A
#
# COMPACT_ATOMS: atom_id res chain seq x y z
N MET A 1 -16.77 5.19 -5.06
CA MET A 1 -15.74 4.40 -4.33
C MET A 1 -15.90 4.64 -2.85
N LYS A 2 -16.09 3.59 -2.10
CA LYS A 2 -16.22 3.67 -0.63
C LYS A 2 -15.05 3.04 0.10
N HIS A 3 -14.44 2.01 -0.50
CA HIS A 3 -13.39 1.24 0.13
C HIS A 3 -12.29 0.91 -0.88
N LEU A 4 -11.04 1.12 -0.46
CA LEU A 4 -9.86 0.85 -1.27
C LEU A 4 -8.95 -0.10 -0.49
N SER A 5 -8.75 -1.30 -1.02
CA SER A 5 -7.80 -2.26 -0.46
C SER A 5 -6.46 -2.09 -1.17
N ILE A 6 -5.36 -2.12 -0.41
CA ILE A 6 -4.04 -1.77 -0.93
C ILE A 6 -3.02 -2.83 -0.51
N ASP A 7 -2.13 -3.19 -1.44
CA ASP A 7 -0.99 -4.05 -1.20
C ASP A 7 0.21 -3.50 -1.97
N LEU A 8 1.33 -3.27 -1.28
CA LEU A 8 2.53 -2.69 -1.87
C LEU A 8 3.69 -3.68 -1.91
N GLU A 9 4.50 -3.58 -2.96
CA GLU A 9 5.86 -4.09 -2.94
C GLU A 9 6.80 -2.90 -3.01
N THR A 10 7.79 -2.89 -2.10
CA THR A 10 8.68 -1.75 -1.91
C THR A 10 10.14 -2.19 -1.86
N PHE A 11 11.03 -1.22 -2.05
CA PHE A 11 12.47 -1.38 -1.87
C PHE A 11 13.00 -0.21 -1.05
N SER A 12 14.00 -0.49 -0.21
CA SER A 12 14.77 0.54 0.50
C SER A 12 16.14 -0.03 0.84
N ALA A 13 17.13 0.83 0.89
CA ALA A 13 18.47 0.44 1.36
C ALA A 13 18.53 0.30 2.89
N THR A 14 17.54 0.82 3.60
CA THR A 14 17.42 0.74 5.05
C THR A 14 16.77 -0.59 5.45
N ASP A 15 17.31 -1.25 6.49
CA ASP A 15 16.75 -2.48 7.03
C ASP A 15 15.51 -2.17 7.87
N LEU A 16 14.36 -2.63 7.41
CA LEU A 16 13.07 -2.38 8.05
C LEU A 16 13.01 -2.90 9.49
N THR A 17 13.54 -4.10 9.72
CA THR A 17 13.46 -4.73 11.05
C THR A 17 14.34 -4.03 12.07
N LYS A 18 15.43 -3.41 11.64
CA LYS A 18 16.37 -2.72 12.54
C LYS A 18 16.01 -1.26 12.75
N ALA A 19 15.58 -0.58 11.71
CA ALA A 19 15.39 0.87 11.73
C ALA A 19 13.94 1.33 11.84
N GLY A 20 12.98 0.46 11.49
CA GLY A 20 11.57 0.79 11.48
C GLY A 20 11.09 1.43 10.18
N VAL A 21 9.77 1.53 10.03
CA VAL A 21 9.16 1.94 8.77
C VAL A 21 9.45 3.40 8.39
N TYR A 22 9.56 4.29 9.37
CA TYR A 22 9.82 5.71 9.07
C TYR A 22 11.16 5.91 8.37
N ARG A 23 12.23 5.32 8.92
CA ARG A 23 13.55 5.40 8.31
C ARG A 23 13.61 4.64 6.99
N TYR A 24 12.92 3.50 6.93
CA TYR A 24 12.82 2.70 5.71
C TYR A 24 12.24 3.54 4.56
N ALA A 25 11.14 4.23 4.80
CA ALA A 25 10.45 5.03 3.80
C ALA A 25 11.13 6.36 3.49
N GLU A 26 11.93 6.90 4.42
CA GLU A 26 12.67 8.15 4.25
C GLU A 26 14.01 7.97 3.52
N ASP A 27 14.48 6.75 3.37
CA ASP A 27 15.73 6.46 2.66
C ASP A 27 15.65 6.99 1.23
N PRO A 28 16.70 7.69 0.74
CA PRO A 28 16.70 8.17 -0.65
C PRO A 28 16.52 7.08 -1.70
N ALA A 29 16.89 5.84 -1.38
CA ALA A 29 16.71 4.70 -2.26
C ALA A 29 15.33 4.04 -2.13
N PHE A 30 14.49 4.52 -1.21
CA PHE A 30 13.14 3.96 -1.06
C PHE A 30 12.32 4.19 -2.31
N GLN A 31 11.63 3.15 -2.75
CA GLN A 31 10.64 3.27 -3.83
C GLN A 31 9.54 2.21 -3.67
N ILE A 32 8.36 2.54 -4.13
CA ILE A 32 7.28 1.56 -4.31
C ILE A 32 7.48 0.95 -5.69
N LEU A 33 7.65 -0.37 -5.73
CA LEU A 33 7.84 -1.11 -6.97
C LEU A 33 6.51 -1.45 -7.62
N LEU A 34 5.58 -1.99 -6.84
CA LEU A 34 4.25 -2.37 -7.30
C LEU A 34 3.20 -1.80 -6.36
N PHE A 35 2.14 -1.28 -6.92
CA PHE A 35 0.98 -0.78 -6.19
C PHE A 35 -0.24 -1.62 -6.59
N GLY A 36 -0.65 -2.52 -5.70
CA GLY A 36 -1.84 -3.34 -5.90
C GLY A 36 -3.03 -2.71 -5.20
N TYR A 37 -4.21 -2.75 -5.85
CA TYR A 37 -5.41 -2.20 -5.25
C TYR A 37 -6.67 -2.89 -5.74
N SER A 38 -7.72 -2.79 -4.93
CA SER A 38 -9.06 -3.26 -5.26
C SER A 38 -10.08 -2.22 -4.79
N ILE A 39 -10.99 -1.85 -5.66
CA ILE A 39 -12.04 -0.86 -5.37
C ILE A 39 -13.32 -1.61 -5.00
N ASP A 40 -13.84 -1.35 -3.79
CA ASP A 40 -15.13 -1.88 -3.33
C ASP A 40 -15.27 -3.40 -3.50
N GLY A 41 -14.17 -4.14 -3.28
CA GLY A 41 -14.15 -5.59 -3.41
C GLY A 41 -14.09 -6.11 -4.84
N ALA A 42 -13.88 -5.24 -5.82
CA ALA A 42 -13.73 -5.64 -7.21
C ALA A 42 -12.40 -6.36 -7.47
N LEU A 43 -12.21 -6.84 -8.70
CA LEU A 43 -10.99 -7.53 -9.10
C LEU A 43 -9.77 -6.64 -8.86
N ALA A 44 -8.74 -7.21 -8.23
CA ALA A 44 -7.51 -6.50 -7.93
C ALA A 44 -6.76 -6.09 -9.20
N ARG A 45 -6.13 -4.93 -9.15
CA ARG A 45 -5.28 -4.39 -10.21
C ARG A 45 -3.90 -4.09 -9.67
N VAL A 46 -2.89 -4.12 -10.51
CA VAL A 46 -1.51 -3.80 -10.12
C VAL A 46 -0.95 -2.77 -11.08
N ILE A 47 -0.32 -1.76 -10.48
CA ILE A 47 0.41 -0.72 -11.21
C ILE A 47 1.89 -0.98 -11.00
N ASP A 48 2.63 -1.11 -12.09
CA ASP A 48 4.08 -1.37 -12.06
C ASP A 48 4.84 -0.03 -12.10
N LEU A 49 5.02 0.54 -10.92
CA LEU A 49 5.70 1.83 -10.79
C LEU A 49 7.17 1.74 -11.17
N ALA A 50 7.80 0.57 -10.96
CA ALA A 50 9.20 0.37 -11.32
C ALA A 50 9.42 0.44 -12.84
N SER A 51 8.40 0.09 -13.63
CA SER A 51 8.46 0.15 -15.09
C SER A 51 7.99 1.49 -15.66
N GLY A 52 7.58 2.44 -14.81
CA GLY A 52 7.15 3.77 -15.25
C GLY A 52 5.64 3.96 -15.34
N GLU A 53 4.85 2.95 -14.98
CA GLU A 53 3.40 3.12 -14.87
C GLU A 53 3.08 4.09 -13.73
N GLN A 54 1.94 4.75 -13.80
CA GLN A 54 1.54 5.71 -12.78
C GLN A 54 0.21 5.32 -12.14
N ILE A 55 0.08 5.67 -10.86
CA ILE A 55 -1.17 5.48 -10.14
C ILE A 55 -2.24 6.38 -10.78
N PRO A 56 -3.42 5.83 -11.14
CA PRO A 56 -4.50 6.64 -11.72
C PRO A 56 -4.92 7.79 -10.82
N ASP A 57 -5.31 8.91 -11.42
CA ASP A 57 -5.68 10.12 -10.68
C ASP A 57 -6.82 9.87 -9.71
N GLU A 58 -7.81 9.05 -10.07
CA GLU A 58 -8.93 8.74 -9.17
C GLU A 58 -8.46 7.98 -7.92
N ILE A 59 -7.43 7.15 -8.05
CA ILE A 59 -6.87 6.40 -6.92
C ILE A 59 -6.04 7.34 -6.05
N LEU A 60 -5.26 8.22 -6.66
CA LEU A 60 -4.52 9.25 -5.91
C LEU A 60 -5.47 10.11 -5.10
N ALA A 61 -6.58 10.53 -5.69
CA ALA A 61 -7.59 11.32 -4.98
C ALA A 61 -8.22 10.54 -3.83
N ALA A 62 -8.48 9.25 -4.04
CA ALA A 62 -9.06 8.39 -3.01
C ALA A 62 -8.14 8.21 -1.79
N LEU A 63 -6.82 8.22 -2.00
CA LEU A 63 -5.86 8.08 -0.90
C LEU A 63 -5.97 9.22 0.13
N THR A 64 -6.35 10.41 -0.32
CA THR A 64 -6.50 11.59 0.55
C THR A 64 -7.96 11.92 0.87
N ASP A 65 -8.92 11.15 0.33
CA ASP A 65 -10.35 11.40 0.51
C ASP A 65 -10.82 10.78 1.83
N ALA A 66 -11.35 11.62 2.72
CA ALA A 66 -11.88 11.20 4.02
C ALA A 66 -13.08 10.26 3.88
N GLY A 67 -13.80 10.30 2.77
CA GLY A 67 -14.95 9.44 2.50
C GLY A 67 -14.59 8.04 2.02
N VAL A 68 -13.31 7.77 1.76
CA VAL A 68 -12.84 6.46 1.29
C VAL A 68 -12.06 5.79 2.40
N VAL A 69 -12.51 4.61 2.83
CA VAL A 69 -11.79 3.79 3.80
C VAL A 69 -10.70 3.03 3.07
N LYS A 70 -9.49 3.04 3.60
CA LYS A 70 -8.35 2.28 3.07
C LYS A 70 -8.08 1.12 4.00
N SER A 71 -7.77 -0.04 3.45
CA SER A 71 -7.33 -1.19 4.23
C SER A 71 -6.12 -1.86 3.60
N ALA A 72 -5.27 -2.42 4.46
CA ALA A 72 -4.07 -3.13 4.05
C ALA A 72 -3.73 -4.14 5.13
N PHE A 73 -2.96 -5.17 4.80
CA PHE A 73 -2.57 -6.19 5.78
C PHE A 73 -1.82 -5.57 6.97
N ASN A 74 -0.88 -4.68 6.69
CA ASN A 74 -0.21 -3.86 7.71
C ASN A 74 -0.44 -2.40 7.35
N ALA A 75 -1.57 -1.84 7.79
CA ALA A 75 -2.00 -0.52 7.36
C ALA A 75 -1.01 0.59 7.71
N ALA A 76 -0.32 0.48 8.86
CA ALA A 76 0.68 1.47 9.24
C ALA A 76 1.86 1.49 8.25
N PHE A 77 2.32 0.32 7.83
CA PHE A 77 3.41 0.21 6.85
C PHE A 77 3.01 0.83 5.52
N GLU A 78 1.86 0.41 4.96
CA GLU A 78 1.37 0.93 3.68
C GLU A 78 1.12 2.43 3.73
N ARG A 79 0.52 2.91 4.81
CA ARG A 79 0.23 4.34 4.98
C ARG A 79 1.50 5.17 5.00
N ILE A 80 2.51 4.76 5.76
CA ILE A 80 3.78 5.49 5.85
C ILE A 80 4.53 5.47 4.52
N CYS A 81 4.58 4.31 3.86
CA CYS A 81 5.23 4.18 2.56
C CYS A 81 4.54 5.03 1.48
N LEU A 82 3.21 5.01 1.43
CA LEU A 82 2.46 5.84 0.49
C LEU A 82 2.61 7.32 0.80
N SER A 83 2.65 7.70 2.07
CA SER A 83 2.89 9.08 2.47
C SER A 83 4.23 9.60 1.92
N ALA A 84 5.29 8.79 2.06
CA ALA A 84 6.60 9.14 1.52
C ALA A 84 6.58 9.25 -0.01
N HIS A 85 5.90 8.33 -0.68
CA HIS A 85 5.75 8.36 -2.14
C HIS A 85 5.02 9.62 -2.60
N LEU A 86 3.91 9.97 -1.95
CA LEU A 86 3.14 11.16 -2.30
C LEU A 86 3.94 12.45 -2.07
N ARG A 87 4.67 12.54 -0.98
CA ARG A 87 5.51 13.72 -0.72
C ARG A 87 6.57 13.93 -1.82
N ARG A 88 7.12 12.84 -2.35
CA ARG A 88 8.16 12.92 -3.38
C ARG A 88 7.62 13.18 -4.77
N HIS A 89 6.51 12.55 -5.13
CA HIS A 89 6.00 12.54 -6.50
C HIS A 89 4.73 13.34 -6.69
N HIS A 90 3.97 13.58 -5.63
CA HIS A 90 2.68 14.28 -5.67
C HIS A 90 2.54 15.25 -4.50
N PRO A 91 3.45 16.22 -4.36
CA PRO A 91 3.45 17.13 -3.20
C PRO A 91 2.17 17.96 -3.09
N ASP A 92 1.44 18.16 -4.19
CA ASP A 92 0.17 18.88 -4.19
C ASP A 92 -0.91 18.15 -3.37
N LEU A 93 -0.79 16.83 -3.24
CA LEU A 93 -1.80 16.03 -2.55
C LEU A 93 -1.57 15.93 -1.05
N LEU A 94 -0.33 15.90 -0.59
CA LEU A 94 -0.04 15.61 0.81
C LEU A 94 0.85 16.64 1.50
N GLY A 95 1.71 17.34 0.81
CA GLY A 95 2.67 18.25 1.43
C GLY A 95 3.69 17.49 2.27
N GLU A 96 3.93 17.94 3.52
CA GLU A 96 4.97 17.38 4.40
C GLU A 96 4.45 16.34 5.41
N GLY A 97 3.15 16.10 5.44
CA GLY A 97 2.53 15.25 6.45
C GLY A 97 2.45 13.78 6.08
N PHE A 98 1.58 13.10 6.79
CA PHE A 98 1.24 11.70 6.57
C PHE A 98 -0.25 11.59 6.29
N LEU A 99 -0.63 10.54 5.54
CA LEU A 99 -2.04 10.20 5.34
C LEU A 99 -2.69 9.93 6.71
N ASP A 100 -3.95 10.35 6.86
CA ASP A 100 -4.66 10.28 8.14
C ASP A 100 -4.86 8.82 8.58
N PRO A 101 -4.29 8.39 9.72
CA PRO A 101 -4.42 7.00 10.16
C PRO A 101 -5.85 6.59 10.49
N ALA A 102 -6.73 7.53 10.80
CA ALA A 102 -8.13 7.22 11.13
C ALA A 102 -8.89 6.57 9.98
N GLN A 103 -8.43 6.75 8.74
CA GLN A 103 -9.08 6.19 7.55
C GLN A 103 -8.48 4.87 7.10
N TRP A 104 -7.47 4.37 7.80
CA TRP A 104 -6.76 3.15 7.44
C TRP A 104 -7.08 2.04 8.42
N HIS A 105 -7.45 0.88 7.89
CA HIS A 105 -7.77 -0.31 8.68
C HIS A 105 -6.78 -1.43 8.36
N CYS A 106 -6.27 -2.04 9.43
CA CYS A 106 -5.31 -3.14 9.33
C CYS A 106 -6.05 -4.46 9.22
N THR A 107 -5.91 -5.15 8.08
CA THR A 107 -6.55 -6.46 7.88
C THR A 107 -5.81 -7.60 8.59
N MET A 108 -4.64 -7.34 9.17
CA MET A 108 -3.90 -8.33 9.96
C MET A 108 -4.74 -8.83 11.15
N VAL A 109 -5.48 -7.93 11.79
CA VAL A 109 -6.38 -8.29 12.91
C VAL A 109 -7.49 -9.22 12.42
N TRP A 110 -8.04 -8.96 11.24
CA TRP A 110 -9.05 -9.80 10.62
C TRP A 110 -8.49 -11.17 10.27
N ALA A 111 -7.27 -11.20 9.70
CA ALA A 111 -6.61 -12.45 9.36
C ALA A 111 -6.43 -13.34 10.60
N ALA A 112 -6.05 -12.76 11.74
CA ALA A 112 -5.94 -13.49 13.01
C ALA A 112 -7.28 -14.04 13.45
N SER A 113 -8.35 -13.26 13.35
CA SER A 113 -9.71 -13.66 13.74
C SER A 113 -10.24 -14.80 12.88
N LEU A 114 -9.82 -14.88 11.63
CA LEU A 114 -10.26 -15.90 10.68
C LEU A 114 -9.35 -17.13 10.66
N GLY A 115 -8.30 -17.16 11.48
CA GLY A 115 -7.36 -18.27 11.52
C GLY A 115 -6.40 -18.29 10.33
N LEU A 116 -6.25 -17.19 9.62
CA LEU A 116 -5.31 -17.07 8.52
C LEU A 116 -3.88 -16.88 9.02
N PRO A 117 -2.85 -17.11 8.16
CA PRO A 117 -1.47 -16.92 8.56
C PRO A 117 -1.21 -15.51 9.10
N MET A 118 -0.52 -15.45 10.25
CA MET A 118 -0.21 -14.19 10.92
C MET A 118 1.01 -13.49 10.35
N SER A 119 1.81 -14.18 9.54
CA SER A 119 2.98 -13.56 8.93
C SER A 119 2.55 -12.66 7.77
N LEU A 120 3.18 -11.50 7.67
CA LEU A 120 2.97 -10.59 6.54
C LEU A 120 3.20 -11.31 5.22
N ASP A 121 4.27 -12.11 5.13
CA ASP A 121 4.61 -12.85 3.91
C ASP A 121 3.54 -13.88 3.55
N GLY A 122 2.99 -14.59 4.51
CA GLY A 122 1.98 -15.62 4.25
C GLY A 122 0.71 -15.05 3.67
N VAL A 123 0.18 -13.97 4.28
CA VAL A 123 -1.05 -13.33 3.81
C VAL A 123 -0.80 -12.60 2.51
N ALA A 124 0.32 -11.89 2.39
CA ALA A 124 0.68 -11.17 1.18
C ALA A 124 0.82 -12.13 -0.01
N LYS A 125 1.44 -13.29 0.18
CA LYS A 125 1.56 -14.32 -0.86
C LYS A 125 0.18 -14.85 -1.26
N ALA A 126 -0.69 -15.11 -0.30
CA ALA A 126 -2.03 -15.59 -0.59
C ALA A 126 -2.84 -14.59 -1.40
N LEU A 127 -2.74 -13.30 -1.07
CA LEU A 127 -3.43 -12.23 -1.80
C LEU A 127 -2.83 -11.98 -3.18
N ARG A 128 -1.50 -12.08 -3.30
CA ARG A 128 -0.80 -11.81 -4.57
C ARG A 128 -0.90 -12.94 -5.58
N LEU A 129 -1.16 -14.17 -5.15
CA LEU A 129 -1.29 -15.28 -6.08
C LEU A 129 -2.33 -15.01 -7.15
N ASP A 130 -3.47 -14.45 -6.79
CA ASP A 130 -4.53 -14.12 -7.75
C ASP A 130 -4.14 -12.95 -8.65
N VAL A 131 -3.44 -11.96 -8.10
CA VAL A 131 -2.97 -10.80 -8.85
C VAL A 131 -1.91 -11.22 -9.87
N GLN A 132 -0.92 -12.01 -9.43
CA GLN A 132 0.15 -12.48 -10.31
C GLN A 132 -0.36 -13.37 -11.44
N ARG A 133 -1.36 -14.21 -11.18
CA ARG A 133 -1.97 -15.05 -12.21
C ARG A 133 -2.60 -14.22 -13.32
N SER A 134 -3.18 -13.08 -13.01
CA SER A 134 -3.76 -12.21 -14.02
C SER A 134 -2.71 -11.45 -14.81
N GLU A 135 -1.48 -11.30 -14.29
CA GLU A 135 -0.38 -10.61 -14.97
C GLU A 135 0.50 -11.53 -15.81
N GLU A 136 0.63 -12.78 -15.45
CA GLU A 136 1.44 -13.74 -16.19
C GLU A 136 0.82 -14.15 -17.53
N HIS A 137 -0.32 -13.64 -17.84
CA HIS A 137 -1.05 -13.90 -19.06
C HIS A 137 -1.16 -12.65 -19.93
#